data_8e3b02a0ba50a1ad48edff21c387994b
#
_entry.id   8e3b02a0ba50a1ad48edff21c387994b
#
_cell.length_a   1.000
_cell.length_b   1.000
_cell.length_c   1.000
_cell.angle_alpha   90.00
_cell.angle_beta   90.00
_cell.angle_gamma   90.00
#
_symmetry.space_group_name_H-M   'P 1'
#
loop_
_entity.id
_entity.type
_entity.pdbx_description
1 polymer ?
#
loop_
_entity_poly.entity_id
_entity_poly.type
_entity_poly.pdbx_seq_one_letter_code
_entity_poly.pdbx_strand_id
1 'polypeptide(L)'
;MRKILDTTGIFFVTRLKSNAAYKLVDRRAVDRKTGVTSDHIIDVSSRGKTTRLRRIGYRDAKTGKRYEFLTNHFRLSAKTIADIYKERWQIEIFFREVKQNLYIKSFVGRSENAVHIQIYTALTVYLLLAYQKFLSKFGLSVQQLFELICLNLFGKDSLEELLNPRRRKTINTYSYSLLAMGA
;
A
#
# COMPACT_ATOMS: atom_id res chain seq x y z
N MET A 1 -15.86 16.10 -1.57
CA MET A 1 -15.26 16.76 -2.76
C MET A 1 -15.65 18.25 -2.94
N ARG A 2 -16.87 18.65 -2.61
CA ARG A 2 -17.35 20.04 -2.78
C ARG A 2 -16.56 21.11 -2.01
N LYS A 3 -16.20 20.87 -0.74
CA LYS A 3 -15.46 21.84 0.10
C LYS A 3 -14.03 22.11 -0.38
N ILE A 4 -13.41 21.15 -1.08
CA ILE A 4 -12.01 21.27 -1.53
C ILE A 4 -11.90 22.15 -2.79
N LEU A 5 -12.92 22.17 -3.64
CA LEU A 5 -12.93 22.95 -4.88
C LEU A 5 -13.08 24.47 -4.64
N ASP A 6 -13.67 24.86 -3.53
CA ASP A 6 -13.96 26.26 -3.20
C ASP A 6 -12.89 26.89 -2.27
N THR A 7 -11.89 26.11 -1.80
CA THR A 7 -10.81 26.61 -0.93
C THR A 7 -9.61 27.01 -1.77
N THR A 8 -9.27 28.28 -1.74
CA THR A 8 -8.09 28.85 -2.41
C THR A 8 -6.81 28.20 -1.89
N GLY A 9 -5.98 27.75 -2.82
CA GLY A 9 -4.67 27.15 -2.51
C GLY A 9 -4.63 25.65 -2.29
N ILE A 10 -5.77 24.95 -2.27
CA ILE A 10 -5.81 23.49 -2.17
C ILE A 10 -5.88 22.87 -3.55
N PHE A 11 -4.93 22.00 -3.84
CA PHE A 11 -4.87 21.23 -5.08
C PHE A 11 -5.25 19.78 -4.83
N PHE A 12 -5.87 19.15 -5.83
CA PHE A 12 -6.19 17.74 -5.77
C PHE A 12 -5.80 17.04 -7.07
N VAL A 13 -5.53 15.74 -6.98
CA VAL A 13 -5.44 14.82 -8.11
C VAL A 13 -6.30 13.60 -7.80
N THR A 14 -7.23 13.30 -8.71
CA THR A 14 -8.11 12.14 -8.56
C THR A 14 -8.28 11.42 -9.90
N ARG A 15 -8.76 10.19 -9.86
CA ARG A 15 -9.11 9.46 -11.09
C ARG A 15 -10.48 9.89 -11.58
N LEU A 16 -10.58 10.17 -12.87
CA LEU A 16 -11.87 10.45 -13.53
C LEU A 16 -12.62 9.12 -13.72
N LYS A 17 -13.91 9.12 -13.40
CA LYS A 17 -14.77 7.96 -13.69
C LYS A 17 -15.03 7.88 -15.20
N SER A 18 -15.10 6.67 -15.75
CA SER A 18 -15.29 6.43 -17.18
C SER A 18 -16.61 6.99 -17.74
N ASN A 19 -17.62 7.12 -16.87
CA ASN A 19 -18.96 7.66 -17.23
C ASN A 19 -19.12 9.15 -16.88
N ALA A 20 -18.05 9.88 -16.59
CA ALA A 20 -18.12 11.29 -16.25
C ALA A 20 -18.44 12.12 -17.50
N ALA A 21 -19.53 12.90 -17.46
CA ALA A 21 -19.86 13.86 -18.50
C ALA A 21 -19.05 15.15 -18.31
N TYR A 22 -18.43 15.62 -19.37
CA TYR A 22 -17.69 16.89 -19.40
C TYR A 22 -17.72 17.52 -20.77
N LYS A 23 -17.51 18.84 -20.84
CA LYS A 23 -17.33 19.58 -22.09
C LYS A 23 -15.86 19.91 -22.27
N LEU A 24 -15.29 19.58 -23.44
CA LEU A 24 -13.92 19.96 -23.78
C LEU A 24 -13.88 21.48 -24.04
N VAL A 25 -12.94 22.15 -23.40
CA VAL A 25 -12.71 23.59 -23.55
C VAL A 25 -11.45 23.84 -24.38
N ASP A 26 -10.34 23.18 -24.02
CA ASP A 26 -9.05 23.39 -24.68
C ASP A 26 -8.19 22.13 -24.65
N ARG A 27 -7.22 22.07 -25.59
CA ARG A 27 -6.24 20.98 -25.69
C ARG A 27 -4.83 21.55 -25.53
N ARG A 28 -4.06 20.96 -24.61
CA ARG A 28 -2.68 21.34 -24.37
C ARG A 28 -1.74 20.37 -25.09
N ALA A 29 -0.58 20.87 -25.49
CA ALA A 29 0.49 20.03 -26.06
C ALA A 29 0.95 18.96 -25.07
N VAL A 30 1.23 17.76 -25.57
CA VAL A 30 1.67 16.62 -24.75
C VAL A 30 2.94 16.00 -25.33
N ASP A 31 3.87 15.64 -24.46
CA ASP A 31 4.98 14.79 -24.82
C ASP A 31 4.60 13.32 -24.58
N ARG A 32 4.31 12.60 -25.67
CA ARG A 32 3.89 11.19 -25.62
C ARG A 32 5.00 10.25 -25.11
N LYS A 33 6.28 10.64 -25.17
CA LYS A 33 7.40 9.86 -24.64
C LYS A 33 7.32 9.68 -23.12
N THR A 34 6.64 10.59 -22.44
CA THR A 34 6.43 10.54 -20.98
C THR A 34 5.30 9.61 -20.53
N GLY A 35 4.59 8.98 -21.48
CA GLY A 35 3.39 8.19 -21.21
C GLY A 35 2.10 9.02 -21.13
N VAL A 36 2.17 10.35 -21.23
CA VAL A 36 0.99 11.22 -21.29
C VAL A 36 0.34 11.06 -22.66
N THR A 37 -0.96 10.74 -22.68
CA THR A 37 -1.72 10.52 -23.92
C THR A 37 -2.57 11.73 -24.29
N SER A 38 -3.02 12.51 -23.32
CA SER A 38 -3.79 13.73 -23.52
C SER A 38 -3.67 14.67 -22.32
N ASP A 39 -3.82 15.98 -22.57
CA ASP A 39 -3.87 17.03 -21.56
C ASP A 39 -4.90 18.05 -22.01
N HIS A 40 -6.05 18.05 -21.36
CA HIS A 40 -7.22 18.82 -21.77
C HIS A 40 -7.72 19.69 -20.62
N ILE A 41 -8.20 20.87 -20.95
CA ILE A 41 -9.01 21.70 -20.08
C ILE A 41 -10.48 21.35 -20.37
N ILE A 42 -11.21 21.01 -19.32
CA ILE A 42 -12.59 20.57 -19.42
C ILE A 42 -13.47 21.34 -18.43
N ASP A 43 -14.73 21.50 -18.77
CA ASP A 43 -15.77 22.00 -17.88
C ASP A 43 -16.64 20.82 -17.43
N VAL A 44 -16.73 20.63 -16.13
CA VAL A 44 -17.53 19.59 -15.50
C VAL A 44 -18.73 20.25 -14.81
N SER A 45 -19.94 19.89 -15.24
CA SER A 45 -21.17 20.39 -14.65
C SER A 45 -21.70 19.44 -13.60
N SER A 46 -21.95 19.94 -12.41
CA SER A 46 -22.53 19.16 -11.31
C SER A 46 -23.53 20.04 -10.54
N ARG A 47 -24.78 19.62 -10.47
CA ARG A 47 -25.85 20.30 -9.74
C ARG A 47 -25.97 21.81 -10.06
N GLY A 48 -25.94 22.15 -11.35
CA GLY A 48 -26.08 23.52 -11.82
C GLY A 48 -24.83 24.40 -11.70
N LYS A 49 -23.71 23.91 -11.13
CA LYS A 49 -22.43 24.62 -11.09
C LYS A 49 -21.45 23.99 -12.08
N THR A 50 -20.89 24.80 -12.98
CA THR A 50 -19.83 24.40 -13.90
C THR A 50 -18.47 24.75 -13.28
N THR A 51 -17.58 23.79 -13.24
CA THR A 51 -16.22 23.95 -12.69
C THR A 51 -15.20 23.60 -13.76
N ARG A 52 -14.25 24.51 -14.01
CA ARG A 52 -13.14 24.27 -14.94
C ARG A 52 -12.05 23.44 -14.28
N LEU A 53 -11.70 22.32 -14.91
CA LEU A 53 -10.73 21.37 -14.42
C LEU A 53 -9.82 20.92 -15.56
N ARG A 54 -8.72 20.27 -15.21
CA ARG A 54 -7.76 19.71 -16.14
C ARG A 54 -7.85 18.19 -16.13
N ARG A 55 -8.02 17.57 -17.30
CA ARG A 55 -8.08 16.13 -17.52
C ARG A 55 -6.81 15.68 -18.21
N ILE A 56 -6.11 14.72 -17.61
CA ILE A 56 -4.85 14.19 -18.10
C ILE A 56 -5.03 12.70 -18.36
N GLY A 57 -4.83 12.29 -19.61
CA GLY A 57 -4.72 10.89 -19.99
C GLY A 57 -3.29 10.41 -19.83
N TYR A 58 -3.10 9.24 -19.24
CA TYR A 58 -1.80 8.64 -19.01
C TYR A 58 -1.84 7.13 -19.28
N ARG A 59 -0.80 6.60 -19.94
CA ARG A 59 -0.59 5.18 -20.13
C ARG A 59 0.65 4.74 -19.38
N ASP A 60 0.48 3.81 -18.46
CA ASP A 60 1.59 3.25 -17.70
C ASP A 60 2.44 2.33 -18.59
N ALA A 61 3.72 2.62 -18.73
CA ALA A 61 4.65 1.87 -19.57
C ALA A 61 4.88 0.43 -19.08
N LYS A 62 4.82 0.20 -17.75
CA LYS A 62 5.06 -1.12 -17.16
C LYS A 62 3.84 -2.05 -17.27
N THR A 63 2.65 -1.52 -17.03
CA THR A 63 1.42 -2.32 -16.98
C THR A 63 0.57 -2.22 -18.24
N GLY A 64 0.85 -1.26 -19.14
CA GLY A 64 0.04 -0.93 -20.31
C GLY A 64 -1.32 -0.31 -19.99
N LYS A 65 -1.68 -0.17 -18.71
CA LYS A 65 -2.99 0.36 -18.27
C LYS A 65 -3.13 1.84 -18.57
N ARG A 66 -4.36 2.23 -18.94
CA ARG A 66 -4.72 3.62 -19.18
C ARG A 66 -5.41 4.22 -17.95
N TYR A 67 -5.05 5.44 -17.65
CA TYR A 67 -5.61 6.21 -16.54
C TYR A 67 -6.06 7.57 -17.03
N GLU A 68 -7.08 8.11 -16.42
CA GLU A 68 -7.55 9.48 -16.63
C GLU A 68 -7.58 10.19 -15.28
N PHE A 69 -6.79 11.23 -15.17
CA PHE A 69 -6.68 12.03 -13.95
C PHE A 69 -7.41 13.35 -14.11
N LEU A 70 -7.99 13.80 -13.01
CA LEU A 70 -8.67 15.08 -12.90
C LEU A 70 -8.00 15.91 -11.83
N THR A 71 -7.70 17.17 -12.13
CA THR A 71 -7.06 18.09 -11.20
C THR A 71 -7.54 19.53 -11.40
N ASN A 72 -7.43 20.35 -10.35
CA ASN A 72 -7.57 21.80 -10.43
C ASN A 72 -6.21 22.51 -10.56
N HIS A 73 -5.12 21.77 -10.73
CA HIS A 73 -3.78 22.33 -10.87
C HIS A 73 -3.40 22.49 -12.35
N PHE A 74 -3.26 23.73 -12.82
CA PHE A 74 -3.00 24.05 -14.24
C PHE A 74 -1.53 24.30 -14.56
N ARG A 75 -0.65 24.48 -13.55
CA ARG A 75 0.76 24.86 -13.76
C ARG A 75 1.72 23.68 -13.86
N LEU A 76 1.53 22.62 -13.04
CA LEU A 76 2.39 21.45 -13.07
C LEU A 76 2.35 20.72 -14.40
N SER A 77 3.44 20.02 -14.75
CA SER A 77 3.45 19.19 -15.95
C SER A 77 2.44 18.04 -15.85
N ALA A 78 1.90 17.57 -16.98
CA ALA A 78 0.97 16.45 -17.00
C ALA A 78 1.62 15.16 -16.44
N LYS A 79 2.92 14.98 -16.69
CA LYS A 79 3.70 13.86 -16.13
C LYS A 79 3.78 13.94 -14.61
N THR A 80 4.07 15.11 -14.05
CA THR A 80 4.12 15.31 -12.59
C THR A 80 2.79 14.99 -11.92
N ILE A 81 1.67 15.39 -12.53
CA ILE A 81 0.33 15.05 -12.01
C ILE A 81 0.09 13.53 -12.00
N ALA A 82 0.53 12.83 -13.06
CA ALA A 82 0.42 11.37 -13.11
C ALA A 82 1.30 10.70 -12.02
N ASP A 83 2.50 11.22 -11.79
CA ASP A 83 3.41 10.70 -10.76
C ASP A 83 2.86 10.91 -9.34
N ILE A 84 2.33 12.09 -9.04
CA ILE A 84 1.66 12.38 -7.74
C ILE A 84 0.53 11.35 -7.49
N TYR A 85 -0.27 11.04 -8.52
CA TYR A 85 -1.31 10.03 -8.35
C TYR A 85 -0.74 8.63 -8.11
N LYS A 86 0.35 8.26 -8.79
CA LYS A 86 1.03 6.96 -8.60
C LYS A 86 1.58 6.82 -7.18
N GLU A 87 2.25 7.85 -6.68
CA GLU A 87 2.77 7.87 -5.30
C GLU A 87 1.64 7.71 -4.27
N ARG A 88 0.53 8.43 -4.44
CA ARG A 88 -0.64 8.24 -3.57
C ARG A 88 -1.17 6.80 -3.60
N TRP A 89 -1.15 6.17 -4.77
CA TRP A 89 -1.61 4.78 -4.92
C TRP A 89 -0.73 3.78 -4.16
N GLN A 90 0.56 4.06 -3.98
CA GLN A 90 1.45 3.23 -3.17
C GLN A 90 0.97 3.11 -1.72
N ILE A 91 0.40 4.17 -1.17
CA ILE A 91 -0.19 4.15 0.18
C ILE A 91 -1.36 3.16 0.25
N GLU A 92 -2.23 3.15 -0.76
CA GLU A 92 -3.36 2.21 -0.80
C GLU A 92 -2.87 0.75 -0.95
N ILE A 93 -1.84 0.50 -1.74
CA ILE A 93 -1.19 -0.80 -1.87
C ILE A 93 -0.61 -1.22 -0.52
N PHE A 94 0.15 -0.35 0.13
CA PHE A 94 0.74 -0.59 1.44
C PHE A 94 -0.30 -1.00 2.48
N PHE A 95 -1.38 -0.21 2.65
CA PHE A 95 -2.44 -0.57 3.61
C PHE A 95 -3.17 -1.86 3.25
N ARG A 96 -3.34 -2.15 1.97
CA ARG A 96 -3.90 -3.43 1.53
C ARG A 96 -2.99 -4.59 1.92
N GLU A 97 -1.69 -4.48 1.71
CA GLU A 97 -0.70 -5.50 2.08
C GLU A 97 -0.67 -5.69 3.60
N VAL A 98 -0.63 -4.62 4.38
CA VAL A 98 -0.69 -4.69 5.85
C VAL A 98 -1.96 -5.43 6.29
N LYS A 99 -3.12 -5.07 5.74
CA LYS A 99 -4.39 -5.68 6.08
C LYS A 99 -4.44 -7.18 5.71
N GLN A 100 -3.92 -7.54 4.55
CA GLN A 100 -3.89 -8.93 4.07
C GLN A 100 -2.90 -9.78 4.84
N ASN A 101 -1.67 -9.29 5.00
CA ASN A 101 -0.58 -10.05 5.64
C ASN A 101 -0.79 -10.25 7.14
N LEU A 102 -1.50 -9.35 7.81
CA LEU A 102 -1.78 -9.43 9.25
C LEU A 102 -3.20 -9.92 9.57
N TYR A 103 -3.92 -10.40 8.56
CA TYR A 103 -5.29 -10.94 8.72
C TYR A 103 -6.26 -10.02 9.48
N ILE A 104 -6.12 -8.69 9.34
CA ILE A 104 -7.02 -7.72 9.98
C ILE A 104 -8.38 -7.78 9.28
N LYS A 105 -9.27 -8.64 9.77
CA LYS A 105 -10.63 -8.79 9.22
C LYS A 105 -11.63 -7.84 9.87
N SER A 106 -11.45 -7.57 11.16
CA SER A 106 -12.32 -6.70 11.95
C SER A 106 -11.55 -6.03 13.07
N PHE A 107 -12.08 -4.93 13.58
CA PHE A 107 -11.56 -4.29 14.78
C PHE A 107 -12.15 -4.95 16.03
N VAL A 108 -11.29 -5.27 17.00
CA VAL A 108 -11.69 -5.89 18.27
C VAL A 108 -12.45 -4.89 19.15
N GLY A 109 -12.01 -3.63 19.15
CA GLY A 109 -12.66 -2.55 19.90
C GLY A 109 -13.41 -1.59 19.00
N ARG A 110 -14.47 -0.97 19.55
CA ARG A 110 -15.31 0.02 18.84
C ARG A 110 -14.97 1.46 19.18
N SER A 111 -14.19 1.71 20.25
CA SER A 111 -13.74 3.06 20.58
C SER A 111 -12.66 3.52 19.61
N GLU A 112 -12.58 4.82 19.34
CA GLU A 112 -11.57 5.42 18.49
C GLU A 112 -10.15 5.03 18.94
N ASN A 113 -9.91 5.05 20.24
CA ASN A 113 -8.61 4.69 20.82
C ASN A 113 -8.26 3.22 20.58
N ALA A 114 -9.22 2.30 20.74
CA ALA A 114 -9.00 0.87 20.49
C ALA A 114 -8.68 0.59 19.01
N VAL A 115 -9.36 1.30 18.09
CA VAL A 115 -9.08 1.22 16.66
C VAL A 115 -7.66 1.72 16.33
N HIS A 116 -7.27 2.88 16.90
CA HIS A 116 -5.92 3.42 16.72
C HIS A 116 -4.84 2.48 17.25
N ILE A 117 -5.02 1.93 18.46
CA ILE A 117 -4.08 0.97 19.05
C ILE A 117 -3.91 -0.24 18.13
N GLN A 118 -5.00 -0.81 17.64
CA GLN A 118 -4.93 -1.97 16.75
C GLN A 118 -4.21 -1.64 15.42
N ILE A 119 -4.47 -0.46 14.84
CA ILE A 119 -3.79 -0.02 13.62
C ILE A 119 -2.28 0.15 13.88
N TYR A 120 -1.89 0.86 14.93
CA TYR A 120 -0.48 1.08 15.25
C TYR A 120 0.25 -0.22 15.59
N THR A 121 -0.38 -1.13 16.34
CA THR A 121 0.19 -2.45 16.62
C THR A 121 0.43 -3.22 15.32
N ALA A 122 -0.55 -3.25 14.43
CA ALA A 122 -0.42 -3.92 13.14
C ALA A 122 0.71 -3.33 12.28
N LEU A 123 0.80 -1.99 12.21
CA LEU A 123 1.88 -1.31 11.49
C LEU A 123 3.26 -1.64 12.09
N THR A 124 3.37 -1.65 13.41
CA THR A 124 4.61 -1.99 14.11
C THR A 124 5.05 -3.42 13.80
N VAL A 125 4.13 -4.38 13.88
CA VAL A 125 4.41 -5.80 13.54
C VAL A 125 4.84 -5.91 12.08
N TYR A 126 4.14 -5.26 11.16
CA TYR A 126 4.49 -5.29 9.74
C TYR A 126 5.91 -4.74 9.49
N LEU A 127 6.24 -3.60 10.10
CA LEU A 127 7.57 -2.99 9.96
C LEU A 127 8.67 -3.87 10.55
N LEU A 128 8.45 -4.51 11.71
CA LEU A 128 9.40 -5.44 12.29
C LEU A 128 9.63 -6.66 11.39
N LEU A 129 8.56 -7.23 10.82
CA LEU A 129 8.67 -8.35 9.88
C LEU A 129 9.37 -7.95 8.59
N ALA A 130 9.06 -6.78 8.04
CA ALA A 130 9.73 -6.25 6.86
C ALA A 130 11.22 -6.00 7.10
N TYR A 131 11.58 -5.49 8.28
CA TYR A 131 12.95 -5.30 8.71
C TYR A 131 13.70 -6.64 8.88
N GLN A 132 13.08 -7.62 9.53
CA GLN A 132 13.64 -8.97 9.65
C GLN A 132 13.86 -9.64 8.30
N LYS A 133 12.90 -9.50 7.39
CA LYS A 133 13.04 -9.96 6.00
C LYS A 133 14.25 -9.31 5.32
N PHE A 134 14.41 -7.99 5.48
CA PHE A 134 15.54 -7.25 4.90
C PHE A 134 16.90 -7.75 5.45
N LEU A 135 17.00 -8.00 6.77
CA LEU A 135 18.22 -8.47 7.42
C LEU A 135 18.54 -9.92 7.05
N SER A 136 17.55 -10.79 7.02
CA SER A 136 17.75 -12.25 6.90
C SER A 136 18.15 -12.72 5.52
N LYS A 137 18.00 -11.89 4.47
CA LYS A 137 18.24 -12.27 3.06
C LYS A 137 17.49 -13.53 2.60
N PHE A 138 16.52 -14.02 3.37
CA PHE A 138 15.70 -15.17 3.02
C PHE A 138 14.67 -14.81 1.96
N GLY A 139 14.38 -15.75 1.05
CA GLY A 139 13.37 -15.59 -0.01
C GLY A 139 11.91 -15.62 0.47
N LEU A 140 11.67 -15.66 1.80
CA LEU A 140 10.32 -15.69 2.37
C LEU A 140 9.61 -14.36 2.19
N SER A 141 8.30 -14.43 1.90
CA SER A 141 7.44 -13.24 1.93
C SER A 141 7.18 -12.79 3.39
N VAL A 142 6.74 -11.53 3.57
CA VAL A 142 6.34 -11.03 4.90
C VAL A 142 5.21 -11.87 5.50
N GLN A 143 4.28 -12.35 4.66
CA GLN A 143 3.19 -13.22 5.08
C GLN A 143 3.71 -14.57 5.60
N GLN A 144 4.62 -15.20 4.89
CA GLN A 144 5.23 -16.48 5.32
C GLN A 144 6.01 -16.33 6.62
N LEU A 145 6.72 -15.20 6.82
CA LEU A 145 7.38 -14.88 8.09
C LEU A 145 6.37 -14.73 9.22
N PHE A 146 5.27 -14.03 8.98
CA PHE A 146 4.21 -13.86 9.97
C PHE A 146 3.59 -15.21 10.36
N GLU A 147 3.25 -16.06 9.39
CA GLU A 147 2.71 -17.40 9.62
C GLU A 147 3.70 -18.27 10.41
N LEU A 148 4.98 -18.23 10.05
CA LEU A 148 6.04 -18.98 10.76
C LEU A 148 6.11 -18.55 12.23
N ILE A 149 6.08 -17.25 12.51
CA ILE A 149 6.10 -16.72 13.88
C ILE A 149 4.85 -17.12 14.64
N CYS A 150 3.67 -17.00 14.04
CA CYS A 150 2.41 -17.38 14.68
C CYS A 150 2.37 -18.86 15.05
N LEU A 151 2.88 -19.75 14.18
CA LEU A 151 2.95 -21.19 14.44
C LEU A 151 3.92 -21.54 15.59
N ASN A 152 4.94 -20.71 15.81
CA ASN A 152 5.98 -20.94 16.81
C ASN A 152 5.91 -19.95 17.98
N LEU A 153 4.83 -19.20 18.13
CA LEU A 153 4.69 -18.13 19.14
C LEU A 153 4.94 -18.62 20.58
N PHE A 154 4.56 -19.86 20.86
CA PHE A 154 4.77 -20.51 22.17
C PHE A 154 5.89 -21.54 22.15
N GLY A 155 6.63 -21.64 21.05
CA GLY A 155 7.82 -22.48 20.94
C GLY A 155 9.00 -21.89 21.73
N LYS A 156 9.97 -22.75 22.03
CA LYS A 156 11.23 -22.34 22.70
C LYS A 156 12.32 -21.96 21.68
N ASP A 157 12.08 -22.13 20.41
CA ASP A 157 13.04 -21.82 19.35
C ASP A 157 13.17 -20.31 19.18
N SER A 158 14.38 -19.82 19.03
CA SER A 158 14.61 -18.41 18.71
C SER A 158 14.21 -18.11 17.27
N LEU A 159 13.86 -16.85 16.98
CA LEU A 159 13.53 -16.42 15.63
C LEU A 159 14.68 -16.71 14.64
N GLU A 160 15.94 -16.62 15.09
CA GLU A 160 17.12 -16.92 14.29
C GLU A 160 17.20 -18.41 13.93
N GLU A 161 16.86 -19.30 14.85
CA GLU A 161 16.80 -20.74 14.61
C GLU A 161 15.65 -21.15 13.69
N LEU A 162 14.50 -20.50 13.81
CA LEU A 162 13.36 -20.70 12.91
C LEU A 162 13.67 -20.27 11.48
N LEU A 163 14.39 -19.16 11.32
CA LEU A 163 14.78 -18.62 10.01
C LEU A 163 15.97 -19.35 9.40
N ASN A 164 16.82 -19.99 10.21
CA ASN A 164 18.02 -20.69 9.75
C ASN A 164 18.11 -22.11 10.32
N PRO A 165 17.30 -23.06 9.84
CA PRO A 165 17.22 -24.41 10.37
C PRO A 165 18.57 -25.19 10.28
N ARG A 166 19.52 -24.73 9.46
CA ARG A 166 20.87 -25.32 9.39
C ARG A 166 21.74 -24.99 10.61
N ARG A 167 21.33 -24.03 11.44
CA ARG A 167 21.99 -23.68 12.71
C ARG A 167 21.39 -24.35 13.93
N ARG A 168 20.41 -25.25 13.78
CA ARG A 168 19.92 -26.03 14.91
C ARG A 168 21.09 -26.78 15.49
N LYS A 169 21.55 -26.36 16.67
CA LYS A 169 22.44 -27.14 17.47
C LYS A 169 21.77 -28.48 17.71
N THR A 170 22.40 -29.57 17.30
CA THR A 170 22.03 -30.92 17.70
C THR A 170 21.87 -30.90 19.21
N ILE A 171 20.66 -30.89 19.72
CA ILE A 171 20.40 -31.09 21.12
C ILE A 171 20.88 -32.52 21.38
N ASN A 172 22.02 -32.61 22.05
CA ASN A 172 22.56 -33.89 22.53
C ASN A 172 21.46 -34.57 23.33
N THR A 173 20.90 -35.65 22.78
CA THR A 173 20.01 -36.56 23.48
C THR A 173 20.83 -37.35 24.50
N TYR A 174 21.36 -36.64 25.49
CA TYR A 174 21.97 -37.27 26.67
C TYR A 174 21.06 -36.99 27.85
N SER A 175 20.42 -38.05 28.30
CA SER A 175 19.93 -38.35 29.64
C SER A 175 18.48 -38.80 29.73
N TYR A 176 18.16 -39.94 29.14
CA TYR A 176 17.11 -40.80 29.69
C TYR A 176 17.53 -42.27 29.65
N SER A 177 18.71 -42.57 30.20
CA SER A 177 19.16 -43.95 30.39
C SER A 177 19.73 -44.21 31.77
N LEU A 178 19.14 -43.62 32.81
CA LEU A 178 19.63 -43.85 34.20
C LEU A 178 18.48 -44.07 35.19
N LEU A 179 17.42 -44.77 34.79
CA LEU A 179 16.40 -45.26 35.74
C LEU A 179 15.81 -46.63 35.32
N ALA A 180 16.67 -47.51 34.81
CA ALA A 180 16.28 -48.92 34.56
C ALA A 180 17.42 -49.86 34.98
N MET A 181 17.97 -49.69 36.20
CA MET A 181 18.74 -50.70 36.89
C MET A 181 18.58 -50.49 38.37
N GLY A 182 17.69 -51.22 39.00
CA GLY A 182 17.53 -51.24 40.44
C GLY A 182 16.21 -51.83 40.90
N ALA A 183 16.00 -53.12 40.74
CA ALA A 183 15.32 -54.01 41.63
C ALA A 183 15.42 -55.44 41.08
#